data_f97feaa239716888faa5b0d9a1fd56a8
#
_entry.id   f97feaa239716888faa5b0d9a1fd56a8
#
_cell.length_a   1.000
_cell.length_b   1.000
_cell.length_c   1.000
_cell.angle_alpha   90.00
_cell.angle_beta   90.00
_cell.angle_gamma   90.00
#
_symmetry.space_group_name_H-M   'P 1'
#
loop_
_entity.id
_entity.type
_entity.pdbx_description
1 polymer ?
#
loop_
_entity_poly.entity_id
_entity_poly.type
_entity_poly.pdbx_seq_one_letter_code
_entity_poly.pdbx_strand_id
1 'polypeptide(L)'
;MQKLIKSIREYLGLSQADFAEKLGVTFATINRWENGRAIPTKLAQATLYEYCKAQGVPVYQMILDKIKNAAEEIALEEGRILLYHGSKSGIVGDIAPKSREMCDFGKGFYMGTEPGQPLTLICDFENWHFYDLTNNAELTTFTLDELPQHIHRF
;
A
#
# COMPACT_ATOMS: atom_id res chain seq x y z
N MET A 1 -0.67 7.57 0.38
CA MET A 1 -0.45 8.18 1.70
C MET A 1 -1.46 9.27 2.04
N GLN A 2 -1.67 10.27 1.21
CA GLN A 2 -2.62 11.39 1.42
C GLN A 2 -3.99 10.96 1.97
N LYS A 3 -4.71 10.11 1.24
CA LYS A 3 -6.04 9.61 1.65
C LYS A 3 -5.96 8.75 2.92
N LEU A 4 -4.85 8.04 3.16
CA LEU A 4 -4.66 7.23 4.36
C LEU A 4 -4.51 8.09 5.61
N ILE A 5 -3.70 9.15 5.57
CA ILE A 5 -3.52 10.08 6.70
C ILE A 5 -4.85 10.67 7.12
N LYS A 6 -5.64 11.12 6.15
CA LYS A 6 -7.00 11.65 6.39
C LYS A 6 -7.91 10.59 7.02
N SER A 7 -7.93 9.36 6.49
CA SER A 7 -8.73 8.26 7.04
C SER A 7 -8.33 7.91 8.47
N ILE A 8 -7.04 7.89 8.79
CA ILE A 8 -6.54 7.67 10.15
C ILE A 8 -7.08 8.75 11.10
N ARG A 9 -6.94 10.02 10.73
CA ARG A 9 -7.43 11.13 11.55
C ARG A 9 -8.94 11.05 11.78
N GLU A 10 -9.70 10.76 10.72
CA GLU A 10 -11.18 10.62 10.79
C GLU A 10 -11.58 9.43 11.65
N TYR A 11 -10.87 8.31 11.56
CA TYR A 11 -11.08 7.14 12.44
C TYR A 11 -10.90 7.50 13.91
N LEU A 12 -9.91 8.35 14.21
CA LEU A 12 -9.64 8.82 15.58
C LEU A 12 -10.60 9.92 16.03
N GLY A 13 -11.50 10.42 15.17
CA GLY A 13 -12.41 11.51 15.47
C GLY A 13 -11.73 12.85 15.72
N LEU A 14 -10.50 13.05 15.24
CA LEU A 14 -9.69 14.23 15.51
C LEU A 14 -9.88 15.32 14.44
N SER A 15 -9.82 16.58 14.86
CA SER A 15 -9.62 17.69 13.93
C SER A 15 -8.19 17.69 13.40
N GLN A 16 -7.93 18.39 12.29
CA GLN A 16 -6.55 18.55 11.78
C GLN A 16 -5.63 19.22 12.80
N ALA A 17 -6.16 20.13 13.63
CA ALA A 17 -5.39 20.82 14.67
C ALA A 17 -5.00 19.86 15.80
N ASP A 18 -5.97 19.09 16.32
CA ASP A 18 -5.72 18.12 17.39
C ASP A 18 -4.76 17.03 16.91
N PHE A 19 -4.94 16.55 15.67
CA PHE A 19 -4.05 15.54 15.10
C PHE A 19 -2.62 16.05 14.91
N ALA A 20 -2.47 17.31 14.51
CA ALA A 20 -1.18 17.96 14.42
C ALA A 20 -0.48 18.04 15.80
N GLU A 21 -1.22 18.44 16.85
CA GLU A 21 -0.73 18.46 18.23
C GLU A 21 -0.23 17.08 18.68
N LYS A 22 -1.05 16.01 18.44
CA LYS A 22 -0.68 14.63 18.80
C LYS A 22 0.58 14.12 18.12
N LEU A 23 0.84 14.58 16.90
CA LEU A 23 2.02 14.19 16.12
C LEU A 23 3.21 15.16 16.28
N GLY A 24 3.08 16.20 17.07
CA GLY A 24 4.13 17.21 17.25
C GLY A 24 4.47 18.00 15.98
N VAL A 25 3.49 18.21 15.11
CA VAL A 25 3.63 18.99 13.87
C VAL A 25 2.65 20.14 13.82
N THR A 26 2.75 21.01 12.82
CA THR A 26 1.80 22.13 12.67
C THR A 26 0.53 21.70 11.93
N PHE A 27 -0.59 22.41 12.18
CA PHE A 27 -1.82 22.28 11.39
C PHE A 27 -1.54 22.37 9.87
N ALA A 28 -0.72 23.33 9.46
CA ALA A 28 -0.36 23.51 8.06
C ALA A 28 0.35 22.26 7.48
N THR A 29 1.11 21.53 8.30
CA THR A 29 1.77 20.29 7.91
C THR A 29 0.74 19.21 7.63
N ILE A 30 -0.20 18.97 8.54
CA ILE A 30 -1.29 17.99 8.34
C ILE A 30 -2.11 18.35 7.11
N ASN A 31 -2.51 19.61 6.98
CA ASN A 31 -3.28 20.06 5.82
C ASN A 31 -2.55 19.79 4.49
N ARG A 32 -1.23 20.05 4.44
CA ARG A 32 -0.42 19.77 3.25
C ARG A 32 -0.33 18.27 2.94
N TRP A 33 -0.20 17.41 3.95
CA TRP A 33 -0.17 15.97 3.79
C TRP A 33 -1.52 15.43 3.27
N GLU A 34 -2.63 15.85 3.88
CA GLU A 34 -3.98 15.41 3.50
C GLU A 34 -4.42 15.92 2.12
N ASN A 35 -3.85 17.01 1.64
CA ASN A 35 -4.11 17.55 0.30
C ASN A 35 -3.05 17.15 -0.75
N GLY A 36 -2.10 16.26 -0.40
CA GLY A 36 -1.08 15.78 -1.32
C GLY A 36 -0.05 16.81 -1.74
N ARG A 37 0.04 17.94 -1.03
CA ARG A 37 0.99 19.02 -1.31
C ARG A 37 2.37 18.76 -0.69
N ALA A 38 2.47 17.78 0.18
CA ALA A 38 3.71 17.29 0.77
C ALA A 38 3.56 15.83 1.19
N ILE A 39 4.67 15.11 1.21
CA ILE A 39 4.77 13.75 1.73
C ILE A 39 5.47 13.83 3.10
N PRO A 40 4.98 13.11 4.14
CA PRO A 40 5.68 13.03 5.41
C PRO A 40 7.10 12.50 5.24
N THR A 41 8.04 13.09 5.94
CA THR A 41 9.42 12.55 6.04
C THR A 41 9.40 11.17 6.70
N LYS A 42 10.46 10.37 6.54
CA LYS A 42 10.58 9.06 7.19
C LYS A 42 10.37 9.12 8.71
N LEU A 43 10.89 10.16 9.36
CA LEU A 43 10.71 10.38 10.79
C LEU A 43 9.24 10.67 11.13
N ALA A 44 8.59 11.55 10.36
CA ALA A 44 7.19 11.86 10.57
C ALA A 44 6.28 10.64 10.32
N GLN A 45 6.62 9.80 9.34
CA GLN A 45 5.92 8.53 9.12
C GLN A 45 6.08 7.60 10.32
N ALA A 46 7.29 7.41 10.84
CA ALA A 46 7.53 6.61 12.02
C ALA A 46 6.72 7.11 13.23
N THR A 47 6.73 8.43 13.49
CA THR A 47 5.91 9.05 14.55
C THR A 47 4.41 8.77 14.36
N LEU A 48 3.91 8.93 13.14
CA LEU A 48 2.52 8.64 12.81
C LEU A 48 2.16 7.18 13.11
N TYR A 49 3.03 6.24 12.72
CA TYR A 49 2.75 4.80 12.90
C TYR A 49 2.84 4.37 14.36
N GLU A 50 3.81 4.86 15.12
CA GLU A 50 3.87 4.62 16.56
C GLU A 50 2.63 5.18 17.26
N TYR A 51 2.17 6.35 16.86
CA TYR A 51 0.93 6.90 17.37
C TYR A 51 -0.29 6.04 17.02
N CYS A 52 -0.42 5.59 15.76
CA CYS A 52 -1.49 4.69 15.33
C CYS A 52 -1.48 3.38 16.12
N LYS A 53 -0.30 2.80 16.32
CA LYS A 53 -0.12 1.58 17.11
C LYS A 53 -0.57 1.77 18.55
N ALA A 54 -0.17 2.85 19.19
CA ALA A 54 -0.54 3.18 20.55
C ALA A 54 -2.06 3.42 20.70
N GLN A 55 -2.73 3.91 19.66
CA GLN A 55 -4.18 4.15 19.64
C GLN A 55 -5.00 2.96 19.11
N GLY A 56 -4.36 1.84 18.74
CA GLY A 56 -5.05 0.66 18.19
C GLY A 56 -5.71 0.90 16.83
N VAL A 57 -5.20 1.83 16.02
CA VAL A 57 -5.74 2.12 14.68
C VAL A 57 -5.45 0.95 13.75
N PRO A 58 -6.46 0.34 13.10
CA PRO A 58 -6.28 -0.82 12.22
C PRO A 58 -5.75 -0.41 10.84
N VAL A 59 -4.55 0.18 10.80
CA VAL A 59 -3.97 0.78 9.57
C VAL A 59 -3.87 -0.24 8.44
N TYR A 60 -3.49 -1.49 8.75
CA TYR A 60 -3.42 -2.57 7.75
C TYR A 60 -4.77 -2.81 7.06
N GLN A 61 -5.83 -2.93 7.86
CA GLN A 61 -7.17 -3.15 7.32
C GLN A 61 -7.63 -1.95 6.48
N MET A 62 -7.35 -0.74 6.94
CA MET A 62 -7.65 0.48 6.17
C MET A 62 -6.97 0.50 4.80
N ILE A 63 -5.74 -0.01 4.72
CA ILE A 63 -5.01 -0.12 3.45
C ILE A 63 -5.62 -1.20 2.56
N LEU A 64 -5.93 -2.38 3.12
CA LEU A 64 -6.59 -3.46 2.39
C LEU A 64 -7.93 -3.03 1.81
N ASP A 65 -8.78 -2.42 2.64
CA ASP A 65 -10.11 -1.96 2.23
C ASP A 65 -10.00 -0.94 1.09
N LYS A 66 -9.02 -0.03 1.18
CA LYS A 66 -8.78 0.95 0.12
C LYS A 66 -8.33 0.30 -1.19
N ILE A 67 -7.48 -0.72 -1.13
CA ILE A 67 -7.04 -1.46 -2.31
C ILE A 67 -8.23 -2.22 -2.92
N LYS A 68 -9.03 -2.89 -2.08
CA LYS A 68 -10.22 -3.63 -2.51
C LYS A 68 -11.25 -2.69 -3.16
N ASN A 69 -11.58 -1.58 -2.53
CA ASN A 69 -12.52 -0.60 -3.07
C ASN A 69 -12.05 -0.02 -4.43
N ALA A 70 -10.74 0.27 -4.56
CA ALA A 70 -10.19 0.71 -5.83
C ALA A 70 -10.26 -0.37 -6.92
N ALA A 71 -10.12 -1.64 -6.52
CA ALA A 71 -10.24 -2.77 -7.43
C ALA A 71 -11.69 -3.01 -7.91
N GLU A 72 -12.67 -2.79 -7.03
CA GLU A 72 -14.11 -2.89 -7.38
C GLU A 72 -14.55 -1.85 -8.41
N GLU A 73 -13.85 -0.71 -8.48
CA GLU A 73 -14.09 0.32 -9.48
C GLU A 73 -13.57 -0.07 -10.88
N ILE A 74 -12.73 -1.13 -10.97
CA ILE A 74 -12.20 -1.59 -12.24
C ILE A 74 -13.20 -2.53 -12.90
N ALA A 75 -13.82 -2.09 -14.01
CA ALA A 75 -14.66 -2.94 -14.83
C ALA A 75 -13.80 -4.02 -15.50
N LEU A 76 -13.94 -5.26 -15.06
CA LEU A 76 -13.26 -6.40 -15.68
C LEU A 76 -14.06 -6.87 -16.90
N GLU A 77 -13.40 -6.92 -18.05
CA GLU A 77 -13.91 -7.60 -19.24
C GLU A 77 -13.93 -9.12 -19.02
N GLU A 78 -14.79 -9.83 -19.76
CA GLU A 78 -14.86 -11.29 -19.69
C GLU A 78 -13.48 -11.92 -19.99
N GLY A 79 -13.06 -12.85 -19.17
CA GLY A 79 -11.74 -13.52 -19.28
C GLY A 79 -10.56 -12.78 -18.64
N ARG A 80 -10.79 -11.57 -18.09
CA ARG A 80 -9.76 -10.86 -17.33
C ARG A 80 -9.82 -11.17 -15.84
N ILE A 81 -8.67 -11.19 -15.19
CA ILE A 81 -8.56 -11.34 -13.73
C ILE A 81 -7.73 -10.20 -13.18
N LEU A 82 -8.06 -9.77 -11.97
CA LEU A 82 -7.27 -8.78 -11.25
C LEU A 82 -6.18 -9.48 -10.45
N LEU A 83 -4.94 -9.06 -10.65
CA LEU A 83 -3.79 -9.56 -9.92
C LEU A 83 -3.07 -8.42 -9.19
N TYR A 84 -2.61 -8.72 -7.99
CA TYR A 84 -1.91 -7.79 -7.12
C TYR A 84 -0.43 -8.15 -7.06
N HIS A 85 0.42 -7.16 -7.24
CA HIS A 85 1.86 -7.28 -7.11
C HIS A 85 2.39 -6.27 -6.09
N GLY A 86 3.20 -6.72 -5.15
CA GLY A 86 3.89 -5.87 -4.17
C GLY A 86 5.31 -5.58 -4.61
N SER A 87 5.63 -4.30 -4.81
CA SER A 87 6.99 -3.86 -5.15
C SER A 87 7.37 -2.61 -4.36
N LYS A 88 8.59 -2.59 -3.81
CA LYS A 88 9.14 -1.41 -3.12
C LYS A 88 9.57 -0.30 -4.07
N SER A 89 9.77 -0.60 -5.33
CA SER A 89 10.24 0.33 -6.37
C SER A 89 9.24 0.59 -7.49
N GLY A 90 8.07 -0.07 -7.44
CA GLY A 90 7.12 -0.11 -8.56
C GLY A 90 7.60 -1.01 -9.70
N ILE A 91 6.77 -1.15 -10.72
CA ILE A 91 7.12 -1.84 -11.96
C ILE A 91 7.68 -0.82 -12.93
N VAL A 92 8.93 -1.02 -13.36
CA VAL A 92 9.59 -0.15 -14.34
C VAL A 92 10.00 -1.00 -15.53
N GLY A 93 9.45 -0.70 -16.71
CA GLY A 93 9.66 -1.44 -17.94
C GLY A 93 8.85 -2.73 -18.00
N ASP A 94 9.32 -3.70 -18.80
CA ASP A 94 8.62 -4.97 -18.98
C ASP A 94 8.57 -5.82 -17.71
N ILE A 95 7.51 -6.61 -17.57
CA ILE A 95 7.40 -7.61 -16.52
C ILE A 95 8.50 -8.66 -16.72
N ALA A 96 9.39 -8.75 -15.76
CA ALA A 96 10.52 -9.68 -15.81
C ALA A 96 10.71 -10.37 -14.45
N PRO A 97 11.25 -11.60 -14.41
CA PRO A 97 11.55 -12.30 -13.17
C PRO A 97 12.70 -11.62 -12.43
N LYS A 98 12.35 -10.67 -11.54
CA LYS A 98 13.30 -9.86 -10.75
C LYS A 98 13.42 -10.32 -9.29
N SER A 99 12.75 -11.41 -8.90
CA SER A 99 12.83 -11.93 -7.54
C SER A 99 14.23 -12.47 -7.22
N ARG A 100 14.50 -12.70 -5.92
CA ARG A 100 15.72 -13.39 -5.48
C ARG A 100 15.72 -14.82 -6.03
N GLU A 101 16.92 -15.39 -6.21
CA GLU A 101 17.06 -16.78 -6.69
C GLU A 101 16.51 -17.82 -5.70
N MET A 102 16.56 -17.51 -4.39
CA MET A 102 16.08 -18.34 -3.28
C MET A 102 14.65 -17.97 -2.87
N CYS A 103 13.71 -17.95 -3.78
CA CYS A 103 12.28 -17.86 -3.49
C CYS A 103 11.65 -19.26 -3.55
N ASP A 104 10.53 -19.48 -2.86
CA ASP A 104 9.87 -20.79 -2.71
C ASP A 104 9.59 -21.49 -4.06
N PHE A 105 9.36 -20.72 -5.11
CA PHE A 105 9.15 -21.21 -6.48
C PHE A 105 10.26 -20.77 -7.46
N GLY A 106 11.43 -20.37 -6.92
CA GLY A 106 12.55 -19.91 -7.72
C GLY A 106 12.41 -18.47 -8.19
N LYS A 107 13.20 -18.11 -9.21
CA LYS A 107 13.21 -16.75 -9.76
C LYS A 107 11.98 -16.50 -10.62
N GLY A 108 11.15 -15.52 -10.27
CA GLY A 108 9.90 -15.23 -10.95
C GLY A 108 9.38 -13.82 -10.71
N PHE A 109 8.26 -13.50 -11.33
CA PHE A 109 7.44 -12.35 -11.02
C PHE A 109 6.19 -12.85 -10.30
N TYR A 110 6.04 -12.51 -9.02
CA TYR A 110 5.02 -13.07 -8.14
C TYR A 110 3.83 -12.13 -8.05
N MET A 111 2.64 -12.68 -8.29
CA MET A 111 1.36 -11.98 -8.17
C MET A 111 0.33 -12.87 -7.47
N GLY A 112 -0.65 -12.29 -6.83
CA GLY A 112 -1.75 -12.98 -6.19
C GLY A 112 -3.10 -12.38 -6.54
N THR A 113 -4.17 -13.16 -6.39
CA THR A 113 -5.55 -12.70 -6.55
C THR A 113 -6.09 -11.97 -5.33
N GLU A 114 -5.39 -12.09 -4.19
CA GLU A 114 -5.70 -11.40 -2.95
C GLU A 114 -4.63 -10.35 -2.61
N PRO A 115 -5.00 -9.12 -2.27
CA PRO A 115 -4.03 -8.04 -2.01
C PRO A 115 -3.21 -8.24 -0.74
N GLY A 116 -3.67 -9.08 0.20
CA GLY A 116 -3.01 -9.30 1.47
C GLY A 116 -1.59 -9.86 1.35
N GLN A 117 -1.39 -10.85 0.47
CA GLN A 117 -0.07 -11.48 0.28
C GLN A 117 0.99 -10.50 -0.28
N PRO A 118 0.78 -9.87 -1.44
CA PRO A 118 1.76 -8.91 -1.94
C PRO A 118 1.95 -7.70 -1.02
N LEU A 119 0.95 -7.35 -0.21
CA LEU A 119 1.06 -6.27 0.76
C LEU A 119 2.08 -6.59 1.86
N THR A 120 2.18 -7.84 2.32
CA THR A 120 3.18 -8.26 3.31
C THR A 120 4.62 -8.13 2.79
N LEU A 121 4.85 -8.17 1.48
CA LEU A 121 6.17 -8.00 0.89
C LEU A 121 6.69 -6.55 0.94
N ILE A 122 5.78 -5.59 1.04
CA ILE A 122 6.09 -4.16 1.02
C ILE A 122 5.85 -3.46 2.35
N CYS A 123 5.17 -4.13 3.29
CA CYS A 123 4.89 -3.63 4.62
C CYS A 123 5.50 -4.55 5.68
N ASP A 124 6.25 -3.98 6.60
CA ASP A 124 6.67 -4.65 7.83
C ASP A 124 5.70 -4.28 8.94
N PHE A 125 4.69 -5.14 9.15
CA PHE A 125 3.66 -4.90 10.16
C PHE A 125 4.12 -5.19 11.58
N GLU A 126 5.14 -6.03 11.78
CA GLU A 126 5.69 -6.33 13.11
C GLU A 126 6.41 -5.11 13.66
N ASN A 127 7.17 -4.42 12.81
CA ASN A 127 7.91 -3.21 13.16
C ASN A 127 7.20 -1.93 12.73
N TRP A 128 6.03 -2.03 12.13
CA TRP A 128 5.24 -0.88 11.63
C TRP A 128 6.00 0.04 10.66
N HIS A 129 6.99 -0.50 9.98
CA HIS A 129 7.68 0.22 8.93
C HIS A 129 6.88 0.13 7.63
N PHE A 130 6.02 1.09 7.43
CA PHE A 130 5.32 1.26 6.18
C PHE A 130 6.29 1.84 5.16
N TYR A 131 6.76 1.01 4.28
CA TYR A 131 7.33 1.50 3.04
C TYR A 131 6.20 2.19 2.25
N ASP A 132 6.54 3.29 1.60
CA ASP A 132 5.60 4.18 0.92
C ASP A 132 4.58 3.41 0.06
N LEU A 133 3.42 3.11 0.64
CA LEU A 133 2.37 2.29 0.03
C LEU A 133 1.60 3.00 -1.09
N THR A 134 1.86 4.28 -1.29
CA THR A 134 1.10 5.06 -2.26
C THR A 134 1.46 4.74 -3.69
N ASN A 135 2.66 4.17 -3.92
CA ASN A 135 3.19 3.92 -5.25
C ASN A 135 3.57 2.46 -5.51
N ASN A 136 3.47 1.57 -4.52
CA ASN A 136 4.13 0.26 -4.58
C ASN A 136 3.19 -0.93 -4.67
N ALA A 137 1.89 -0.77 -4.43
CA ALA A 137 0.89 -1.77 -4.77
C ALA A 137 0.32 -1.41 -6.14
N GLU A 138 0.86 -1.98 -7.19
CA GLU A 138 0.32 -1.83 -8.53
C GLU A 138 -0.80 -2.86 -8.74
N LEU A 139 -1.98 -2.34 -9.09
CA LEU A 139 -3.09 -3.12 -9.57
C LEU A 139 -2.93 -3.28 -11.08
N THR A 140 -2.72 -4.50 -11.52
CA THR A 140 -2.58 -4.80 -12.95
C THR A 140 -3.60 -5.86 -13.33
N THR A 141 -4.36 -5.61 -14.39
CA THR A 141 -5.30 -6.57 -14.96
C THR A 141 -4.66 -7.30 -16.12
N PHE A 142 -4.81 -8.63 -16.14
CA PHE A 142 -4.32 -9.48 -17.22
C PHE A 142 -5.43 -10.40 -17.71
N THR A 143 -5.42 -10.73 -18.98
CA THR A 143 -6.09 -11.92 -19.49
C THR A 143 -5.23 -13.16 -19.21
N LEU A 144 -5.86 -14.33 -19.11
CA LEU A 144 -5.13 -15.59 -18.88
C LEU A 144 -4.09 -15.86 -19.98
N ASP A 145 -4.39 -15.44 -21.20
CA ASP A 145 -3.54 -15.65 -22.38
C ASP A 145 -2.33 -14.68 -22.41
N GLU A 146 -2.41 -13.56 -21.71
CA GLU A 146 -1.35 -12.55 -21.63
C GLU A 146 -0.32 -12.86 -20.54
N LEU A 147 -0.58 -13.85 -19.67
CA LEU A 147 0.34 -14.20 -18.60
C LEU A 147 1.56 -14.94 -19.15
N PRO A 148 2.76 -14.38 -19.02
CA PRO A 148 3.98 -15.08 -19.37
C PRO A 148 4.11 -16.39 -18.62
N GLN A 149 4.67 -17.42 -19.25
CA GLN A 149 4.80 -18.78 -18.69
C GLN A 149 5.59 -18.85 -17.37
N HIS A 150 6.35 -17.81 -17.03
CA HIS A 150 7.16 -17.72 -15.81
C HIS A 150 6.48 -17.01 -14.65
N ILE A 151 5.16 -16.73 -14.76
CA ILE A 151 4.40 -16.10 -13.67
C ILE A 151 3.80 -17.19 -12.79
N HIS A 152 4.12 -17.12 -11.50
CA HIS A 152 3.59 -18.00 -10.48
C HIS A 152 2.38 -17.36 -9.81
N ARG A 153 1.27 -18.10 -9.70
CA ARG A 153 0.08 -17.74 -8.95
C ARG A 153 0.15 -18.34 -7.55
N PHE A 154 -0.28 -17.59 -6.58
CA PHE A 154 -0.52 -18.05 -5.22
C PHE A 154 -2.01 -18.21 -4.97
#